data_b0e288d193e4f543d585cf84dc2e3bc1
#
_entry.id   b0e288d193e4f543d585cf84dc2e3bc1
#
_cell.length_a   1.000
_cell.length_b   1.000
_cell.length_c   1.000
_cell.angle_alpha   90.00
_cell.angle_beta   90.00
_cell.angle_gamma   90.00
#
_symmetry.space_group_name_H-M   'P 1'
#
loop_
_entity.id
_entity.type
_entity.pdbx_description
1 polymer ?
#
loop_
_entity_poly.entity_id
_entity_poly.type
_entity_poly.pdbx_seq_one_letter_code
_entity_poly.pdbx_strand_id
1 'polypeptide(L)'
;MKCMILAAGYGKRMMPLTKETPKPLLKIGNETLLDRNIKHVISNGFDEIIINVSHHGDKIKEHLIENYKDHKITLVEEPHPYGTGGALINAKDHLGDETILIINADIFHDFDLSKLNRETECIHLVGVENPDHNTDGDFNIGPDGKVFCDD
;
A
#
# COMPACT_ATOMS: atom_id res chain seq x y z
N MET A 1 -13.90 -7.98 0.97
CA MET A 1 -13.41 -6.63 0.54
C MET A 1 -11.97 -6.77 0.07
N LYS A 2 -11.61 -6.11 -1.02
CA LYS A 2 -10.27 -6.18 -1.61
C LYS A 2 -9.31 -5.18 -0.96
N CYS A 3 -8.02 -5.51 -0.97
CA CYS A 3 -6.96 -4.59 -0.59
C CYS A 3 -5.98 -4.42 -1.75
N MET A 4 -5.60 -3.18 -2.06
CA MET A 4 -4.48 -2.90 -2.96
C MET A 4 -3.27 -2.42 -2.17
N ILE A 5 -2.14 -3.11 -2.32
CA ILE A 5 -0.86 -2.76 -1.70
C ILE A 5 0.03 -2.13 -2.77
N LEU A 6 0.40 -0.85 -2.58
CA LEU A 6 1.21 -0.09 -3.52
C LEU A 6 2.70 -0.39 -3.31
N ALA A 7 3.31 -1.13 -4.24
CA ALA A 7 4.68 -1.64 -4.12
C ALA A 7 5.62 -1.29 -5.30
N ALA A 8 5.17 -0.46 -6.26
CA ALA A 8 5.91 -0.17 -7.50
C ALA A 8 7.03 0.90 -7.35
N GLY A 9 7.22 1.49 -6.17
CA GLY A 9 8.14 2.61 -5.96
C GLY A 9 9.63 2.24 -6.12
N TYR A 10 10.44 3.14 -6.66
CA TYR A 10 11.90 2.94 -6.81
C TYR A 10 12.69 2.89 -5.49
N GLY A 11 12.15 3.40 -4.40
CA GLY A 11 12.85 3.45 -3.10
C GLY A 11 14.13 4.31 -3.08
N LYS A 12 14.27 5.30 -3.97
CA LYS A 12 15.50 6.10 -4.17
C LYS A 12 16.09 6.71 -2.89
N ARG A 13 15.22 7.12 -1.95
CA ARG A 13 15.65 7.70 -0.65
C ARG A 13 16.34 6.69 0.27
N MET A 14 16.16 5.40 0.02
CA MET A 14 16.73 4.31 0.81
C MET A 14 18.00 3.72 0.21
N MET A 15 18.57 4.34 -0.85
CA MET A 15 19.85 3.91 -1.42
C MET A 15 20.97 4.01 -0.36
N PRO A 16 21.90 3.03 -0.30
CA PRO A 16 22.11 1.92 -1.26
C PRO A 16 21.28 0.65 -0.97
N LEU A 17 20.49 0.60 0.10
CA LEU A 17 19.74 -0.60 0.50
C LEU A 17 18.79 -1.11 -0.60
N THR A 18 18.21 -0.17 -1.34
CA THR A 18 17.26 -0.48 -2.43
C THR A 18 17.89 -0.66 -3.80
N LYS A 19 19.24 -0.72 -3.87
CA LYS A 19 19.92 -0.96 -5.14
C LYS A 19 19.60 -2.33 -5.73
N GLU A 20 19.60 -3.35 -4.87
CA GLU A 20 19.37 -4.74 -5.26
C GLU A 20 18.08 -5.33 -4.69
N THR A 21 17.49 -4.71 -3.67
CA THR A 21 16.31 -5.21 -2.99
C THR A 21 15.20 -4.17 -3.06
N PRO A 22 14.02 -4.47 -3.61
CA PRO A 22 12.91 -3.51 -3.63
C PRO A 22 12.51 -3.15 -2.20
N LYS A 23 12.14 -1.87 -1.98
CA LYS A 23 11.81 -1.36 -0.63
C LYS A 23 10.82 -2.23 0.14
N PRO A 24 9.74 -2.78 -0.47
CA PRO A 24 8.82 -3.66 0.22
C PRO A 24 9.44 -4.94 0.79
N LEU A 25 10.54 -5.42 0.21
CA LEU A 25 11.26 -6.61 0.68
C LEU A 25 12.40 -6.31 1.67
N LEU A 26 12.59 -5.06 2.06
CA LEU A 26 13.50 -4.74 3.17
C LEU A 26 12.93 -5.31 4.47
N LYS A 27 13.82 -5.93 5.26
CA LYS A 27 13.44 -6.58 6.51
C LYS A 27 13.46 -5.61 7.68
N ILE A 28 12.44 -5.73 8.53
CA ILE A 28 12.40 -5.15 9.87
C ILE A 28 12.29 -6.32 10.85
N GLY A 29 13.36 -6.59 11.59
CA GLY A 29 13.46 -7.81 12.38
C GLY A 29 13.49 -9.05 11.49
N ASN A 30 12.55 -9.96 11.67
CA ASN A 30 12.51 -11.26 10.99
C ASN A 30 11.59 -11.31 9.76
N GLU A 31 10.88 -10.23 9.44
CA GLU A 31 9.94 -10.19 8.32
C GLU A 31 10.17 -8.98 7.42
N THR A 32 9.72 -9.05 6.16
CA THR A 32 9.76 -7.92 5.25
C THR A 32 8.61 -6.94 5.54
N LEU A 33 8.74 -5.70 5.08
CA LEU A 33 7.64 -4.73 5.13
C LEU A 33 6.40 -5.26 4.41
N LEU A 34 6.61 -5.92 3.27
CA LEU A 34 5.51 -6.51 2.50
C LEU A 34 4.81 -7.64 3.28
N ASP A 35 5.57 -8.56 3.89
CA ASP A 35 5.02 -9.65 4.71
C ASP A 35 4.15 -9.12 5.84
N ARG A 36 4.65 -8.09 6.53
CA ARG A 36 3.91 -7.46 7.61
C ARG A 36 2.57 -6.90 7.13
N ASN A 37 2.58 -6.15 6.02
CA ASN A 37 1.35 -5.59 5.46
C ASN A 37 0.39 -6.68 4.97
N ILE A 38 0.87 -7.71 4.26
CA ILE A 38 0.05 -8.82 3.81
C ILE A 38 -0.61 -9.54 4.99
N LYS A 39 0.17 -9.92 6.02
CA LYS A 39 -0.35 -10.58 7.23
C LYS A 39 -1.37 -9.71 7.95
N HIS A 40 -1.10 -8.40 8.03
CA HIS A 40 -2.00 -7.46 8.69
C HIS A 40 -3.35 -7.36 7.98
N VAL A 41 -3.38 -7.24 6.64
CA VAL A 41 -4.64 -7.17 5.90
C VAL A 41 -5.39 -8.51 5.94
N ILE A 42 -4.70 -9.65 5.82
CA ILE A 42 -5.32 -10.97 5.92
C ILE A 42 -5.97 -11.17 7.30
N SER A 43 -5.27 -10.83 8.38
CA SER A 43 -5.80 -10.96 9.76
C SER A 43 -7.00 -10.08 10.04
N ASN A 44 -7.22 -9.04 9.21
CA ASN A 44 -8.39 -8.15 9.27
C ASN A 44 -9.48 -8.50 8.25
N GLY A 45 -9.41 -9.69 7.62
CA GLY A 45 -10.47 -10.24 6.75
C GLY A 45 -10.46 -9.70 5.32
N PHE A 46 -9.30 -9.31 4.80
CA PHE A 46 -9.12 -8.98 3.39
C PHE A 46 -8.56 -10.20 2.66
N ASP A 47 -9.42 -10.91 1.93
CA ASP A 47 -9.09 -12.19 1.32
C ASP A 47 -8.51 -12.06 -0.09
N GLU A 48 -8.71 -10.91 -0.74
CA GLU A 48 -8.21 -10.62 -2.09
C GLU A 48 -7.26 -9.44 -2.03
N ILE A 49 -6.02 -9.68 -2.42
CA ILE A 49 -4.96 -8.67 -2.39
C ILE A 49 -4.46 -8.41 -3.81
N ILE A 50 -4.41 -7.16 -4.21
CA ILE A 50 -3.82 -6.70 -5.47
C ILE A 50 -2.52 -5.98 -5.11
N ILE A 51 -1.42 -6.31 -5.78
CA ILE A 51 -0.12 -5.67 -5.54
C ILE A 51 0.42 -5.15 -6.86
N ASN A 52 0.63 -3.85 -7.00
CA ASN A 52 1.31 -3.30 -8.16
C ASN A 52 2.82 -3.37 -7.96
N VAL A 53 3.53 -3.74 -9.03
CA VAL A 53 4.98 -3.87 -9.03
C VAL A 53 5.58 -3.21 -10.27
N SER A 54 6.82 -2.75 -10.16
CA SER A 54 7.59 -2.19 -11.27
C SER A 54 9.06 -2.57 -11.11
N HIS A 55 9.91 -1.64 -10.71
CA HIS A 55 11.34 -1.87 -10.49
C HIS A 55 11.59 -3.02 -9.50
N HIS A 56 12.36 -4.04 -9.91
CA HIS A 56 12.56 -5.30 -9.17
C HIS A 56 11.26 -6.06 -8.86
N GLY A 57 10.24 -5.94 -9.70
CA GLY A 57 8.96 -6.63 -9.55
C GLY A 57 9.09 -8.16 -9.60
N ASP A 58 10.09 -8.67 -10.34
CA ASP A 58 10.50 -10.08 -10.38
C ASP A 58 10.79 -10.64 -8.98
N LYS A 59 11.54 -9.91 -8.15
CA LYS A 59 11.87 -10.32 -6.78
C LYS A 59 10.64 -10.36 -5.86
N ILE A 60 9.73 -9.40 -6.03
CA ILE A 60 8.46 -9.42 -5.29
C ILE A 60 7.63 -10.63 -5.72
N LYS A 61 7.55 -10.90 -7.02
CA LYS A 61 6.83 -12.06 -7.56
C LYS A 61 7.37 -13.38 -7.03
N GLU A 62 8.69 -13.58 -7.06
CA GLU A 62 9.36 -14.76 -6.50
C GLU A 62 9.03 -14.93 -5.01
N HIS A 63 9.17 -13.86 -4.22
CA HIS A 63 8.86 -13.85 -2.80
C HIS A 63 7.40 -14.27 -2.51
N LEU A 64 6.44 -13.77 -3.30
CA LEU A 64 5.03 -14.09 -3.14
C LEU A 64 4.73 -15.56 -3.52
N ILE A 65 5.34 -16.07 -4.57
CA ILE A 65 5.19 -17.47 -4.98
C ILE A 65 5.72 -18.42 -3.88
N GLU A 66 6.84 -18.09 -3.25
CA GLU A 66 7.44 -18.90 -2.20
C GLU A 66 6.64 -18.89 -0.90
N ASN A 67 6.09 -17.74 -0.52
CA ASN A 67 5.54 -17.55 0.83
C ASN A 67 4.01 -17.47 0.88
N TYR A 68 3.33 -17.16 -0.23
CA TYR A 68 1.90 -16.83 -0.26
C TYR A 68 1.10 -17.57 -1.36
N LYS A 69 1.58 -18.71 -1.84
CA LYS A 69 0.98 -19.49 -2.95
C LYS A 69 -0.49 -19.88 -2.72
N ASP A 70 -0.90 -20.02 -1.45
CA ASP A 70 -2.26 -20.42 -1.07
C ASP A 70 -3.20 -19.23 -0.82
N HIS A 71 -2.71 -17.99 -1.05
CA HIS A 71 -3.48 -16.77 -0.88
C HIS A 71 -3.88 -16.17 -2.23
N LYS A 72 -5.03 -15.52 -2.27
CA LYS A 72 -5.53 -14.86 -3.48
C LYS A 72 -4.84 -13.51 -3.69
N ILE A 73 -3.63 -13.55 -4.23
CA ILE A 73 -2.83 -12.36 -4.54
C ILE A 73 -2.69 -12.21 -6.05
N THR A 74 -3.07 -11.04 -6.57
CA THR A 74 -2.92 -10.67 -7.99
C THR A 74 -1.83 -9.63 -8.13
N LEU A 75 -0.84 -9.88 -8.99
CA LEU A 75 0.18 -8.91 -9.35
C LEU A 75 -0.24 -8.11 -10.57
N VAL A 76 -0.05 -6.78 -10.49
CA VAL A 76 -0.26 -5.84 -11.59
C VAL A 76 1.07 -5.17 -11.92
N GLU A 77 1.63 -5.52 -13.07
CA GLU A 77 2.94 -5.00 -13.50
C GLU A 77 2.80 -3.61 -14.13
N GLU A 78 3.74 -2.74 -13.81
CA GLU A 78 3.88 -1.41 -14.38
C GLU A 78 5.26 -1.30 -15.06
N PRO A 79 5.37 -0.86 -16.33
CA PRO A 79 6.65 -0.63 -17.01
C PRO A 79 7.55 0.36 -16.25
N HIS A 80 6.92 1.32 -15.58
CA HIS A 80 7.52 2.29 -14.65
C HIS A 80 6.44 2.71 -13.64
N PRO A 81 6.82 3.18 -12.44
CA PRO A 81 5.84 3.59 -11.44
C PRO A 81 4.90 4.68 -11.95
N TYR A 82 3.61 4.41 -11.96
CA TYR A 82 2.57 5.34 -12.42
C TYR A 82 2.10 6.31 -11.34
N GLY A 83 2.61 6.19 -10.11
CA GLY A 83 2.08 6.89 -8.94
C GLY A 83 0.76 6.30 -8.46
N THR A 84 0.22 6.84 -7.37
CA THR A 84 -0.97 6.26 -6.71
C THR A 84 -2.17 6.20 -7.63
N GLY A 85 -2.55 7.31 -8.25
CA GLY A 85 -3.70 7.38 -9.16
C GLY A 85 -3.54 6.51 -10.41
N GLY A 86 -2.36 6.53 -11.02
CA GLY A 86 -2.06 5.72 -12.21
C GLY A 86 -2.06 4.22 -11.91
N ALA A 87 -1.56 3.83 -10.73
CA ALA A 87 -1.61 2.44 -10.26
C ALA A 87 -3.05 1.92 -10.12
N LEU A 88 -3.95 2.74 -9.57
CA LEU A 88 -5.37 2.40 -9.46
C LEU A 88 -6.04 2.25 -10.83
N ILE A 89 -5.76 3.16 -11.76
CA ILE A 89 -6.28 3.08 -13.13
C ILE A 89 -5.77 1.82 -13.82
N ASN A 90 -4.49 1.48 -13.66
CA ASN A 90 -3.88 0.28 -14.24
C ASN A 90 -4.47 -1.02 -13.66
N ALA A 91 -4.84 -1.00 -12.38
CA ALA A 91 -5.40 -2.16 -11.68
C ALA A 91 -6.94 -2.24 -11.73
N LYS A 92 -7.64 -1.31 -12.40
CA LYS A 92 -9.11 -1.15 -12.32
C LYS A 92 -9.90 -2.44 -12.57
N ASP A 93 -9.48 -3.25 -13.54
CA ASP A 93 -10.17 -4.49 -13.90
C ASP A 93 -10.09 -5.57 -12.80
N HIS A 94 -9.12 -5.45 -11.88
CA HIS A 94 -8.97 -6.31 -10.71
C HIS A 94 -9.67 -5.74 -9.47
N LEU A 95 -9.80 -4.42 -9.38
CA LEU A 95 -10.39 -3.74 -8.22
C LEU A 95 -11.91 -3.91 -8.17
N GLY A 96 -12.59 -3.78 -9.32
CA GLY A 96 -14.07 -3.80 -9.39
C GLY A 96 -14.67 -2.47 -8.90
N ASP A 97 -15.97 -2.50 -8.61
CA ASP A 97 -16.77 -1.31 -8.25
C ASP A 97 -17.04 -1.18 -6.74
N GLU A 98 -16.49 -2.07 -5.93
CA GLU A 98 -16.68 -2.06 -4.48
C GLU A 98 -15.67 -1.16 -3.78
N THR A 99 -15.99 -0.77 -2.54
CA THR A 99 -15.02 -0.11 -1.66
C THR A 99 -13.78 -0.99 -1.47
N ILE A 100 -12.61 -0.42 -1.67
CA ILE A 100 -11.30 -1.09 -1.53
C ILE A 100 -10.46 -0.41 -0.46
N LEU A 101 -9.60 -1.17 0.17
CA LEU A 101 -8.53 -0.65 1.01
C LEU A 101 -7.29 -0.40 0.16
N ILE A 102 -6.63 0.73 0.35
CA ILE A 102 -5.34 1.03 -0.27
C ILE A 102 -4.30 1.22 0.83
N ILE A 103 -3.18 0.51 0.73
CA ILE A 103 -2.05 0.61 1.68
C ILE A 103 -0.74 0.74 0.88
N ASN A 104 0.17 1.58 1.36
CA ASN A 104 1.53 1.61 0.83
C ASN A 104 2.33 0.43 1.42
N ALA A 105 3.06 -0.29 0.58
CA ALA A 105 3.87 -1.45 0.99
C ALA A 105 5.02 -1.11 1.94
N ASP A 106 5.38 0.15 2.07
CA ASP A 106 6.52 0.65 2.84
C ASP A 106 6.13 1.29 4.18
N ILE A 107 4.85 1.21 4.56
CA ILE A 107 4.36 1.69 5.84
C ILE A 107 4.52 0.60 6.90
N PHE A 108 5.06 0.99 8.06
CA PHE A 108 5.09 0.18 9.26
C PHE A 108 4.04 0.73 10.23
N HIS A 109 2.91 0.01 10.39
CA HIS A 109 1.79 0.44 11.23
C HIS A 109 1.13 -0.74 11.93
N ASP A 110 0.36 -0.45 12.96
CA ASP A 110 -0.48 -1.36 13.71
C ASP A 110 -1.93 -0.87 13.82
N PHE A 111 -2.34 0.01 12.90
CA PHE A 111 -3.69 0.56 12.85
C PHE A 111 -4.72 -0.56 12.72
N ASP A 112 -5.73 -0.54 13.58
CA ASP A 112 -6.83 -1.51 13.56
C ASP A 112 -7.76 -1.24 12.37
N LEU A 113 -7.62 -2.06 11.31
CA LEU A 113 -8.39 -1.93 10.08
C LEU A 113 -9.90 -2.19 10.27
N SER A 114 -10.33 -2.77 11.39
CA SER A 114 -11.75 -2.94 11.70
C SER A 114 -12.46 -1.61 11.96
N LYS A 115 -11.71 -0.55 12.28
CA LYS A 115 -12.22 0.80 12.51
C LYS A 115 -12.51 1.56 11.21
N LEU A 116 -12.10 1.03 10.06
CA LEU A 116 -12.37 1.66 8.78
C LEU A 116 -13.85 1.55 8.41
N ASN A 117 -14.41 2.66 7.91
CA ASN A 117 -15.73 2.63 7.29
C ASN A 117 -15.65 1.88 5.95
N ARG A 118 -16.28 0.72 5.88
CA ARG A 118 -16.32 -0.12 4.68
C ARG A 118 -17.39 0.28 3.66
N GLU A 119 -18.30 1.17 4.06
CA GLU A 119 -19.37 1.71 3.23
C GLU A 119 -19.15 3.22 3.09
N THR A 120 -18.24 3.62 2.23
CA THR A 120 -18.00 5.05 1.95
C THR A 120 -18.32 5.36 0.49
N GLU A 121 -19.02 6.47 0.27
CA GLU A 121 -19.28 7.01 -1.07
C GLU A 121 -18.09 7.85 -1.59
N CYS A 122 -17.14 8.13 -0.71
CA CYS A 122 -15.99 8.98 -0.99
C CYS A 122 -14.69 8.30 -0.54
N ILE A 123 -13.60 9.02 -0.61
CA ILE A 123 -12.31 8.57 -0.08
C ILE A 123 -12.30 8.80 1.43
N HIS A 124 -11.99 7.76 2.19
CA HIS A 124 -11.73 7.83 3.61
C HIS A 124 -10.22 7.73 3.84
N LEU A 125 -9.62 8.75 4.43
CA LEU A 125 -8.19 8.78 4.75
C LEU A 125 -7.96 8.47 6.23
N VAL A 126 -6.89 7.74 6.53
CA VAL A 126 -6.38 7.57 7.89
C VAL A 126 -5.20 8.52 8.05
N GLY A 127 -5.41 9.60 8.78
CA GLY A 127 -4.37 10.57 9.12
C GLY A 127 -3.60 10.17 10.37
N VAL A 128 -2.38 10.67 10.47
CA VAL A 128 -1.53 10.61 11.67
C VAL A 128 -1.10 12.04 12.02
N GLU A 129 -0.64 12.25 13.25
CA GLU A 129 -0.06 13.53 13.66
C GLU A 129 1.16 13.88 12.80
N ASN A 130 1.35 15.17 12.53
CA ASN A 130 2.45 15.63 11.69
C ASN A 130 3.79 15.30 12.36
N PRO A 131 4.72 14.68 11.63
CA PRO A 131 6.03 14.38 12.17
C PRO A 131 6.92 15.64 12.24
N ASP A 132 7.95 15.62 13.08
CA ASP A 132 8.87 16.76 13.29
C ASP A 132 9.52 17.28 12.00
N HIS A 133 9.68 16.44 10.99
CA HIS A 133 10.27 16.82 9.70
C HIS A 133 9.26 17.37 8.68
N ASN A 134 7.96 17.35 8.98
CA ASN A 134 6.88 17.92 8.19
C ASN A 134 5.79 18.46 9.12
N THR A 135 6.08 19.57 9.80
CA THR A 135 5.19 20.16 10.82
C THR A 135 3.90 20.75 10.23
N ASP A 136 3.94 21.16 8.96
CA ASP A 136 2.78 21.71 8.27
C ASP A 136 1.81 20.62 7.76
N GLY A 137 2.31 19.37 7.65
CA GLY A 137 1.52 18.23 7.18
C GLY A 137 1.29 18.24 5.66
N ASP A 138 0.51 17.27 5.21
CA ASP A 138 0.17 17.13 3.79
C ASP A 138 -1.28 17.56 3.50
N PHE A 139 -2.12 17.68 4.54
CA PHE A 139 -3.55 17.95 4.42
C PHE A 139 -4.05 18.80 5.57
N ASN A 140 -5.08 19.60 5.29
CA ASN A 140 -5.87 20.29 6.31
C ASN A 140 -7.18 19.56 6.55
N ILE A 141 -7.69 19.62 7.79
CA ILE A 141 -8.97 18.99 8.17
C ILE A 141 -9.94 20.09 8.56
N GLY A 142 -11.05 20.17 7.86
CA GLY A 142 -12.14 21.10 8.18
C GLY A 142 -12.93 20.68 9.43
N PRO A 143 -13.75 21.57 9.97
CA PRO A 143 -14.59 21.28 11.14
C PRO A 143 -15.65 20.17 10.90
N ASP A 144 -15.95 19.89 9.63
CA ASP A 144 -16.84 18.80 9.19
C ASP A 144 -16.09 17.48 8.97
N GLY A 145 -14.79 17.42 9.27
CA GLY A 145 -13.94 16.25 9.09
C GLY A 145 -13.47 16.01 7.64
N LYS A 146 -13.82 16.91 6.72
CA LYS A 146 -13.31 16.81 5.34
C LYS A 146 -11.88 17.26 5.22
N VAL A 147 -11.15 16.56 4.36
CA VAL A 147 -9.75 16.81 4.08
C VAL A 147 -9.62 17.68 2.81
N PHE A 148 -8.73 18.65 2.85
CA PHE A 148 -8.41 19.50 1.70
C PHE A 148 -6.92 19.84 1.69
N CYS A 149 -6.39 20.14 0.50
CA CYS A 149 -5.03 20.69 0.33
C CYS A 149 -5.13 22.21 0.18
N ASP A 150 -4.15 22.92 0.71
CA ASP A 150 -3.96 24.32 0.35
C ASP A 150 -3.45 24.42 -1.10
N ASP A 151 -3.97 25.38 -1.87
CA ASP A 151 -3.57 25.67 -3.26
C ASP A 151 -2.15 26.28 -3.34
#